data_5c5d772bfd828566780f2bfa5c938273
#
_entry.id   5c5d772bfd828566780f2bfa5c938273
#
_cell.length_a   1.000
_cell.length_b   1.000
_cell.length_c   1.000
_cell.angle_alpha   90.00
_cell.angle_beta   90.00
_cell.angle_gamma   90.00
#
_symmetry.space_group_name_H-M   'P 1'
#
loop_
_entity.id
_entity.type
_entity.pdbx_description
1 polymer ?
#
loop_
_entity_poly.entity_id
_entity_poly.type
_entity_poly.pdbx_seq_one_letter_code
_entity_poly.pdbx_strand_id
1 'polypeptide(L)'
;MPTYELCLLKKDVSTNDDEIYSKVTEGATPYYKYYAITDDKKEKFYVATFKDAEKVIDELEEKDSANQDDLGILEKYGKEEKDFTDVETCVSKLYEKKVVVRKTVYAAASASNYSTGSSSGKVSLGMSLINPVSGIITSRYGSNDSVRDHTHAGIDIAAPYGTPIKAAAGGTVTYSGNAGDGFGNYVIISHGNGVQTVYAHCSQLLVSKGQTVSQGTVIAKVGSTGNSTGNHLHLEVRKNGITYNPQNYVY
;
A
#
# COMPACT_ATOMS: atom_id res chain seq x y z
N MET A 1 -22.15 14.31 -10.86
CA MET A 1 -22.43 13.48 -9.68
C MET A 1 -23.93 13.49 -9.46
N PRO A 2 -24.59 12.36 -9.26
CA PRO A 2 -25.99 12.37 -8.90
C PRO A 2 -26.13 13.03 -7.53
N THR A 3 -27.07 13.96 -7.43
CA THR A 3 -27.46 14.58 -6.16
C THR A 3 -28.54 13.72 -5.54
N TYR A 4 -28.34 13.30 -4.30
CA TYR A 4 -29.35 12.53 -3.55
C TYR A 4 -30.07 13.48 -2.61
N GLU A 5 -31.43 13.51 -2.68
CA GLU A 5 -32.26 14.13 -1.65
C GLU A 5 -32.71 13.05 -0.68
N LEU A 6 -32.60 13.34 0.61
CA LEU A 6 -33.07 12.45 1.66
C LEU A 6 -34.59 12.54 1.74
N CYS A 7 -35.29 11.49 1.29
CA CYS A 7 -36.76 11.39 1.44
C CYS A 7 -37.08 10.58 2.69
N LEU A 8 -37.86 11.18 3.61
CA LEU A 8 -38.51 10.44 4.70
C LEU A 8 -39.72 9.71 4.16
N LEU A 9 -39.61 8.39 3.97
CA LEU A 9 -40.75 7.54 3.61
C LEU A 9 -41.55 7.16 4.88
N LYS A 10 -42.88 7.07 4.75
CA LYS A 10 -43.74 6.50 5.79
C LYS A 10 -43.39 5.01 5.96
N LYS A 11 -43.46 4.54 7.21
CA LYS A 11 -43.04 3.20 7.64
C LYS A 11 -43.70 2.02 6.92
N ASP A 12 -44.78 2.24 6.16
CA ASP A 12 -45.62 1.21 5.54
C ASP A 12 -45.60 1.25 4.00
N VAL A 13 -44.59 1.88 3.39
CA VAL A 13 -44.46 1.84 1.92
C VAL A 13 -43.68 0.58 1.55
N SER A 14 -44.35 -0.35 0.84
CA SER A 14 -43.62 -1.47 0.23
C SER A 14 -42.73 -0.92 -0.89
N THR A 15 -41.44 -1.14 -0.78
CA THR A 15 -40.46 -0.80 -1.81
C THR A 15 -40.27 -1.99 -2.74
N ASN A 16 -40.34 -1.73 -4.04
CA ASN A 16 -39.89 -2.72 -5.04
C ASN A 16 -38.41 -2.45 -5.29
N ASP A 17 -37.55 -3.20 -4.63
CA ASP A 17 -36.09 -3.02 -4.69
C ASP A 17 -35.54 -3.20 -6.10
N ASP A 18 -36.15 -4.07 -6.92
CA ASP A 18 -35.76 -4.29 -8.32
C ASP A 18 -36.11 -3.05 -9.18
N GLU A 19 -37.23 -2.41 -8.96
CA GLU A 19 -37.63 -1.19 -9.68
C GLU A 19 -36.77 0.01 -9.27
N ILE A 20 -36.42 0.13 -8.00
CA ILE A 20 -35.50 1.15 -7.49
C ILE A 20 -34.10 0.93 -8.09
N TYR A 21 -33.61 -0.30 -8.06
CA TYR A 21 -32.32 -0.67 -8.64
C TYR A 21 -32.28 -0.36 -10.14
N SER A 22 -33.32 -0.74 -10.88
CA SER A 22 -33.46 -0.44 -12.31
C SER A 22 -33.40 1.06 -12.59
N LYS A 23 -34.14 1.88 -11.85
CA LYS A 23 -34.16 3.35 -12.01
C LYS A 23 -32.84 4.02 -11.61
N VAL A 24 -32.19 3.52 -10.58
CA VAL A 24 -30.86 4.03 -10.16
C VAL A 24 -29.79 3.70 -11.20
N THR A 25 -29.87 2.54 -11.83
CA THR A 25 -28.90 2.10 -12.84
C THR A 25 -29.17 2.65 -14.24
N GLU A 26 -30.40 3.07 -14.56
CA GLU A 26 -30.82 3.55 -15.89
C GLU A 26 -30.05 4.77 -16.41
N GLY A 27 -29.44 5.56 -15.52
CA GLY A 27 -28.58 6.70 -15.84
C GLY A 27 -27.14 6.58 -15.35
N ALA A 28 -26.80 5.49 -14.70
CA ALA A 28 -25.49 5.28 -14.13
C ALA A 28 -24.50 4.79 -15.19
N THR A 29 -23.32 5.39 -15.24
CA THR A 29 -22.21 4.82 -15.99
C THR A 29 -21.52 3.81 -15.09
N PRO A 30 -21.55 2.48 -15.38
CA PRO A 30 -20.87 1.50 -14.55
C PRO A 30 -19.37 1.71 -14.64
N TYR A 31 -18.70 1.58 -13.50
CA TYR A 31 -17.26 1.50 -13.44
C TYR A 31 -16.87 0.14 -12.88
N TYR A 32 -16.06 -0.57 -13.62
CA TYR A 32 -15.53 -1.87 -13.23
C TYR A 32 -14.19 -1.64 -12.52
N LYS A 33 -14.07 -2.18 -11.29
CA LYS A 33 -12.82 -2.22 -10.57
C LYS A 33 -12.02 -3.44 -11.02
N TYR A 34 -10.74 -3.25 -11.30
CA TYR A 34 -9.82 -4.32 -11.68
C TYR A 34 -8.39 -3.97 -11.29
N TYR A 35 -7.49 -4.95 -11.40
CA TYR A 35 -6.09 -4.79 -11.08
C TYR A 35 -5.23 -5.08 -12.28
N ALA A 36 -4.32 -4.16 -12.60
CA ALA A 36 -3.33 -4.33 -13.65
C ALA A 36 -2.02 -4.81 -13.04
N ILE A 37 -1.49 -5.91 -13.56
CA ILE A 37 -0.14 -6.39 -13.24
C ILE A 37 0.82 -5.69 -14.21
N THR A 38 1.82 -5.02 -13.65
CA THR A 38 2.81 -4.28 -14.42
C THR A 38 4.17 -4.95 -14.34
N ASP A 39 4.92 -4.86 -15.44
CA ASP A 39 6.30 -5.25 -15.56
C ASP A 39 7.05 -4.10 -16.25
N ASP A 40 8.13 -3.63 -15.65
CA ASP A 40 8.87 -2.42 -16.07
C ASP A 40 7.92 -1.21 -16.30
N LYS A 41 6.99 -0.99 -15.33
CA LYS A 41 5.96 0.08 -15.37
C LYS A 41 4.96 0.00 -16.54
N LYS A 42 4.94 -1.10 -17.29
CA LYS A 42 3.98 -1.33 -18.37
C LYS A 42 2.94 -2.35 -17.92
N GLU A 43 1.68 -2.03 -18.16
CA GLU A 43 0.58 -2.96 -17.89
C GLU A 43 0.69 -4.17 -18.84
N LYS A 44 0.66 -5.36 -18.26
CA LYS A 44 0.80 -6.63 -18.99
C LYS A 44 -0.47 -7.44 -18.97
N PHE A 45 -1.08 -7.57 -17.79
CA PHE A 45 -2.28 -8.39 -17.57
C PHE A 45 -3.25 -7.69 -16.65
N TYR A 46 -4.53 -8.09 -16.76
CA TYR A 46 -5.58 -7.63 -15.87
C TYR A 46 -6.18 -8.83 -15.14
N VAL A 47 -6.41 -8.66 -13.84
CA VAL A 47 -7.08 -9.64 -12.98
C VAL A 47 -8.23 -8.98 -12.24
N ALA A 48 -9.24 -9.78 -11.87
CA ALA A 48 -10.47 -9.28 -11.28
C ALA A 48 -10.29 -8.86 -9.81
N THR A 49 -9.44 -9.55 -9.06
CA THR A 49 -9.28 -9.32 -7.63
C THR A 49 -7.85 -8.97 -7.25
N PHE A 50 -7.69 -8.21 -6.17
CA PHE A 50 -6.39 -7.92 -5.60
C PHE A 50 -5.66 -9.21 -5.16
N LYS A 51 -6.40 -10.17 -4.64
CA LYS A 51 -5.85 -11.46 -4.21
C LYS A 51 -5.23 -12.26 -5.36
N ASP A 52 -5.83 -12.20 -6.55
CA ASP A 52 -5.27 -12.85 -7.75
C ASP A 52 -4.00 -12.14 -8.20
N ALA A 53 -3.99 -10.79 -8.14
CA ALA A 53 -2.81 -10.01 -8.46
C ALA A 53 -1.65 -10.29 -7.49
N GLU A 54 -1.93 -10.33 -6.20
CA GLU A 54 -0.96 -10.67 -5.14
C GLU A 54 -0.39 -12.08 -5.37
N LYS A 55 -1.26 -13.06 -5.66
CA LYS A 55 -0.85 -14.44 -5.93
C LYS A 55 0.08 -14.56 -7.14
N VAL A 56 -0.15 -13.78 -8.20
CA VAL A 56 0.76 -13.75 -9.37
C VAL A 56 2.16 -13.28 -8.96
N ILE A 57 2.24 -12.22 -8.15
CA ILE A 57 3.54 -11.69 -7.68
C ILE A 57 4.25 -12.72 -6.79
N ASP A 58 3.54 -13.30 -5.81
CA ASP A 58 4.10 -14.29 -4.88
C ASP A 58 4.65 -15.51 -5.63
N GLU A 59 3.90 -16.07 -6.59
CA GLU A 59 4.34 -17.21 -7.40
C GLU A 59 5.54 -16.89 -8.30
N LEU A 60 5.65 -15.65 -8.81
CA LEU A 60 6.82 -15.20 -9.57
C LEU A 60 8.03 -15.04 -8.68
N GLU A 61 7.85 -14.53 -7.46
CA GLU A 61 8.90 -14.40 -6.45
C GLU A 61 9.42 -15.77 -5.99
N GLU A 62 8.53 -16.74 -5.78
CA GLU A 62 8.92 -18.11 -5.44
C GLU A 62 9.74 -18.78 -6.53
N LYS A 63 9.42 -18.51 -7.80
CA LYS A 63 10.16 -19.09 -8.94
C LYS A 63 11.55 -18.47 -9.13
N ASP A 64 11.68 -17.17 -8.95
CA ASP A 64 12.97 -16.46 -9.00
C ASP A 64 12.85 -15.09 -8.32
N SER A 65 13.55 -14.90 -7.22
CA SER A 65 13.58 -13.62 -6.48
C SER A 65 14.12 -12.43 -7.30
N ALA A 66 14.77 -12.68 -8.44
CA ALA A 66 15.22 -11.63 -9.36
C ALA A 66 14.09 -11.01 -10.19
N ASN A 67 12.88 -11.58 -10.18
CA ASN A 67 11.70 -11.01 -10.84
C ASN A 67 11.06 -9.85 -10.07
N GLN A 68 11.50 -9.57 -8.84
CA GLN A 68 10.86 -8.61 -7.92
C GLN A 68 10.99 -7.13 -8.31
N ASP A 69 12.05 -6.75 -9.02
CA ASP A 69 12.43 -5.33 -9.13
C ASP A 69 11.56 -4.52 -10.10
N ASP A 70 10.85 -5.18 -11.01
CA ASP A 70 10.10 -4.54 -12.10
C ASP A 70 8.59 -4.78 -12.06
N LEU A 71 8.11 -5.67 -11.19
CA LEU A 71 6.70 -6.05 -11.08
C LEU A 71 5.92 -5.13 -10.14
N GLY A 72 4.67 -4.86 -10.48
CA GLY A 72 3.79 -4.04 -9.66
C GLY A 72 2.31 -4.36 -9.89
N ILE A 73 1.46 -3.92 -8.95
CA ILE A 73 0.02 -4.02 -9.04
C ILE A 73 -0.56 -2.60 -9.03
N LEU A 74 -1.43 -2.29 -9.99
CA LEU A 74 -2.17 -1.03 -10.07
C LEU A 74 -3.67 -1.31 -9.96
N GLU A 75 -4.32 -0.71 -8.96
CA GLU A 75 -5.78 -0.69 -8.90
C GLU A 75 -6.33 0.30 -9.93
N LYS A 76 -7.30 -0.13 -10.72
CA LYS A 76 -7.89 0.66 -11.79
C LYS A 76 -9.41 0.58 -11.82
N TYR A 77 -9.99 1.61 -12.39
CA TYR A 77 -11.42 1.70 -12.63
C TYR A 77 -11.65 2.08 -14.09
N GLY A 78 -12.46 1.30 -14.80
CA GLY A 78 -12.78 1.51 -16.22
C GLY A 78 -14.25 1.43 -16.51
N LYS A 79 -14.70 2.10 -17.59
CA LYS A 79 -16.10 2.02 -18.08
C LYS A 79 -16.36 0.76 -18.88
N GLU A 80 -15.30 0.13 -19.37
CA GLU A 80 -15.35 -1.08 -20.16
C GLU A 80 -14.91 -2.26 -19.30
N GLU A 81 -15.63 -3.37 -19.45
CA GLU A 81 -15.22 -4.64 -18.88
C GLU A 81 -13.91 -5.09 -19.52
N LYS A 82 -12.96 -5.55 -18.71
CA LYS A 82 -11.66 -6.05 -19.17
C LYS A 82 -11.67 -7.57 -19.25
N ASP A 83 -10.97 -8.12 -20.23
CA ASP A 83 -10.66 -9.53 -20.26
C ASP A 83 -9.65 -9.85 -19.15
N PHE A 84 -10.07 -10.65 -18.19
CA PHE A 84 -9.21 -11.07 -17.09
C PHE A 84 -8.39 -12.30 -17.47
N THR A 85 -7.13 -12.28 -17.06
CA THR A 85 -6.21 -13.38 -17.25
C THR A 85 -6.10 -14.16 -15.93
N ASP A 86 -6.13 -15.47 -15.99
CA ASP A 86 -5.93 -16.31 -14.80
C ASP A 86 -4.49 -16.23 -14.27
N VAL A 87 -4.32 -16.55 -12.99
CA VAL A 87 -3.04 -16.44 -12.27
C VAL A 87 -1.94 -17.25 -12.93
N GLU A 88 -2.23 -18.50 -13.30
CA GLU A 88 -1.25 -19.43 -13.88
C GLU A 88 -0.74 -18.93 -15.24
N THR A 89 -1.64 -18.40 -16.07
CA THR A 89 -1.28 -17.79 -17.36
C THR A 89 -0.46 -16.52 -17.16
N CYS A 90 -0.80 -15.67 -16.20
CA CYS A 90 -0.01 -14.47 -15.86
C CYS A 90 1.42 -14.87 -15.47
N VAL A 91 1.55 -15.79 -14.53
CA VAL A 91 2.83 -16.29 -14.05
C VAL A 91 3.67 -16.93 -15.16
N SER A 92 3.04 -17.75 -16.02
CA SER A 92 3.76 -18.43 -17.10
C SER A 92 4.31 -17.46 -18.16
N LYS A 93 3.59 -16.36 -18.42
CA LYS A 93 3.97 -15.35 -19.43
C LYS A 93 4.91 -14.27 -18.88
N LEU A 94 4.87 -13.99 -17.58
CA LEU A 94 5.74 -13.01 -16.93
C LEU A 94 7.05 -13.61 -16.43
N TYR A 95 7.09 -14.95 -16.24
CA TYR A 95 8.29 -15.62 -15.78
C TYR A 95 9.37 -15.58 -16.86
N GLU A 96 10.32 -14.67 -16.69
CA GLU A 96 11.56 -14.64 -17.44
C GLU A 96 12.71 -15.09 -16.55
N LYS A 97 13.43 -16.16 -16.96
CA LYS A 97 14.65 -16.57 -16.26
C LYS A 97 15.73 -15.52 -16.52
N LYS A 98 15.83 -14.51 -15.65
CA LYS A 98 16.89 -13.49 -15.76
C LYS A 98 18.24 -14.14 -15.51
N VAL A 99 19.08 -14.19 -16.54
CA VAL A 99 20.48 -14.59 -16.41
C VAL A 99 21.23 -13.46 -15.70
N VAL A 100 21.50 -13.65 -14.41
CA VAL A 100 22.28 -12.69 -13.63
C VAL A 100 23.73 -12.69 -14.17
N VAL A 101 24.07 -11.70 -14.98
CA VAL A 101 25.47 -11.38 -15.28
C VAL A 101 26.08 -10.76 -14.02
N ARG A 102 26.71 -11.62 -13.21
CA ARG A 102 27.46 -11.18 -12.02
C ARG A 102 28.62 -10.31 -12.47
N LYS A 103 28.50 -8.98 -12.33
CA LYS A 103 29.66 -8.12 -12.21
C LYS A 103 30.30 -8.43 -10.85
N THR A 104 31.39 -9.17 -10.88
CA THR A 104 32.23 -9.42 -9.70
C THR A 104 32.84 -8.11 -9.23
N VAL A 105 32.28 -7.54 -8.16
CA VAL A 105 32.98 -6.57 -7.32
C VAL A 105 33.42 -7.32 -6.06
N TYR A 106 34.73 -7.48 -5.91
CA TYR A 106 35.32 -8.09 -4.73
C TYR A 106 35.08 -7.20 -3.51
N ALA A 107 34.37 -7.68 -2.52
CA ALA A 107 34.46 -7.24 -1.14
C ALA A 107 34.22 -8.43 -0.21
N ALA A 108 35.11 -8.55 0.75
CA ALA A 108 35.40 -9.72 1.55
C ALA A 108 34.27 -10.17 2.48
N ALA A 109 34.37 -11.46 2.78
CA ALA A 109 33.52 -12.30 3.61
C ALA A 109 33.23 -11.81 5.03
N SER A 110 32.01 -12.13 5.49
CA SER A 110 31.84 -12.77 6.80
C SER A 110 30.56 -13.61 6.78
N ALA A 111 30.74 -14.88 6.97
CA ALA A 111 29.71 -15.89 7.10
C ALA A 111 29.07 -15.80 8.51
N SER A 112 27.75 -15.96 8.61
CA SER A 112 27.19 -16.86 9.60
C SER A 112 25.66 -17.02 9.49
N ASN A 113 25.29 -18.29 9.38
CA ASN A 113 24.10 -18.95 9.92
C ASN A 113 22.71 -18.66 9.32
N TYR A 114 22.39 -19.57 8.43
CA TYR A 114 21.08 -20.02 8.04
C TYR A 114 20.32 -20.57 9.27
N SER A 115 19.16 -20.05 9.55
CA SER A 115 18.20 -20.68 10.46
C SER A 115 16.81 -20.68 9.81
N THR A 116 16.35 -21.87 9.46
CA THR A 116 15.01 -22.19 8.99
C THR A 116 14.00 -21.96 10.11
N GLY A 117 13.03 -21.08 9.91
CA GLY A 117 11.90 -20.86 10.83
C GLY A 117 10.62 -20.56 10.06
N SER A 118 9.66 -21.43 10.21
CA SER A 118 8.32 -21.49 9.65
C SER A 118 7.60 -20.14 9.55
N SER A 119 7.06 -19.88 8.37
CA SER A 119 6.44 -18.64 7.93
C SER A 119 5.04 -18.42 8.49
N SER A 120 4.84 -17.33 9.14
CA SER A 120 3.58 -16.57 9.14
C SER A 120 3.80 -15.32 8.32
N GLY A 121 3.40 -15.33 7.06
CA GLY A 121 3.13 -14.14 6.21
C GLY A 121 4.07 -12.91 6.22
N LYS A 122 5.31 -13.02 6.69
CA LYS A 122 6.26 -11.91 6.79
C LYS A 122 7.27 -11.98 5.64
N VAL A 123 7.12 -11.09 4.66
CA VAL A 123 8.11 -10.94 3.57
C VAL A 123 9.38 -10.30 4.14
N SER A 124 10.54 -10.80 3.73
CA SER A 124 11.81 -10.18 4.11
C SER A 124 11.98 -8.84 3.43
N LEU A 125 12.15 -7.77 4.20
CA LEU A 125 12.47 -6.44 3.66
C LEU A 125 13.96 -6.27 3.35
N GLY A 126 14.81 -7.22 3.79
CA GLY A 126 16.27 -7.08 3.69
C GLY A 126 16.87 -6.00 4.60
N MET A 127 16.06 -5.43 5.51
CA MET A 127 16.46 -4.40 6.46
C MET A 127 15.61 -4.45 7.74
N SER A 128 16.10 -3.84 8.81
CA SER A 128 15.33 -3.65 10.04
C SER A 128 14.66 -2.29 10.04
N LEU A 129 13.38 -2.26 10.39
CA LEU A 129 12.65 -1.02 10.66
C LEU A 129 12.56 -0.79 12.17
N ILE A 130 12.60 0.47 12.58
CA ILE A 130 12.30 0.87 13.95
C ILE A 130 10.89 1.44 14.04
N ASN A 131 10.31 1.41 15.24
CA ASN A 131 9.05 2.10 15.50
C ASN A 131 9.24 3.63 15.34
N PRO A 132 8.50 4.29 14.42
CA PRO A 132 8.67 5.70 14.11
C PRO A 132 8.15 6.64 15.21
N VAL A 133 7.19 6.19 16.02
CA VAL A 133 6.58 6.99 17.08
C VAL A 133 6.09 6.10 18.21
N SER A 134 6.32 6.50 19.45
CA SER A 134 5.73 5.82 20.60
C SER A 134 4.26 6.24 20.76
N GLY A 135 3.36 5.26 20.81
CA GLY A 135 1.91 5.51 20.91
C GLY A 135 1.12 4.23 21.02
N ILE A 136 -0.20 4.36 20.96
CA ILE A 136 -1.16 3.25 21.05
C ILE A 136 -1.70 2.99 19.64
N ILE A 137 -1.67 1.72 19.20
CA ILE A 137 -2.29 1.33 17.93
C ILE A 137 -3.81 1.40 18.08
N THR A 138 -4.44 2.34 17.38
CA THR A 138 -5.89 2.57 17.41
C THR A 138 -6.60 1.92 16.23
N SER A 139 -5.91 1.72 15.10
CA SER A 139 -6.44 0.98 13.95
C SER A 139 -5.36 0.07 13.36
N ARG A 140 -5.74 -1.16 13.03
CA ARG A 140 -4.82 -2.20 12.54
C ARG A 140 -4.85 -2.30 11.03
N TYR A 141 -3.77 -2.82 10.46
CA TYR A 141 -3.71 -3.22 9.06
C TYR A 141 -4.83 -4.22 8.73
N GLY A 142 -5.50 -4.01 7.60
CA GLY A 142 -6.59 -4.87 7.17
C GLY A 142 -7.93 -4.63 7.86
N SER A 143 -8.04 -3.66 8.80
CA SER A 143 -9.32 -3.31 9.41
C SER A 143 -10.24 -2.59 8.41
N ASN A 144 -11.53 -2.91 8.50
CA ASN A 144 -12.61 -2.16 7.86
C ASN A 144 -13.36 -1.41 8.96
N ASP A 145 -13.30 -0.10 8.93
CA ASP A 145 -14.10 0.75 9.82
C ASP A 145 -15.03 1.64 9.00
N SER A 146 -16.06 2.18 9.65
CA SER A 146 -17.09 2.99 8.99
C SER A 146 -16.59 4.36 8.48
N VAL A 147 -15.33 4.68 8.72
CA VAL A 147 -14.71 5.97 8.36
C VAL A 147 -13.96 5.85 7.02
N ARG A 148 -13.74 4.63 6.53
CA ARG A 148 -12.95 4.33 5.31
C ARG A 148 -13.77 3.58 4.29
N ASP A 149 -13.62 3.96 3.03
CA ASP A 149 -14.22 3.29 1.88
C ASP A 149 -13.45 2.05 1.44
N HIS A 150 -12.30 1.76 2.10
CA HIS A 150 -11.38 0.70 1.71
C HIS A 150 -10.69 0.08 2.94
N THR A 151 -10.14 -1.11 2.75
CA THR A 151 -9.34 -1.81 3.76
C THR A 151 -8.14 -0.96 4.18
N HIS A 152 -7.84 -0.90 5.48
CA HIS A 152 -6.76 -0.12 6.04
C HIS A 152 -5.39 -0.62 5.58
N ALA A 153 -4.70 0.16 4.77
CA ALA A 153 -3.41 -0.20 4.14
C ALA A 153 -2.20 -0.06 5.07
N GLY A 154 -2.41 0.38 6.31
CA GLY A 154 -1.36 0.62 7.30
C GLY A 154 -1.81 0.35 8.73
N ILE A 155 -1.17 1.01 9.68
CA ILE A 155 -1.61 1.08 11.08
C ILE A 155 -1.71 2.53 11.50
N ASP A 156 -2.66 2.82 12.40
CA ASP A 156 -2.78 4.14 13.02
C ASP A 156 -2.25 4.07 14.45
N ILE A 157 -1.28 4.93 14.75
CA ILE A 157 -0.61 5.03 16.05
C ILE A 157 -0.98 6.36 16.66
N ALA A 158 -1.91 6.36 17.62
CA ALA A 158 -2.29 7.56 18.36
C ALA A 158 -1.13 8.06 19.23
N ALA A 159 -0.82 9.33 19.08
CA ALA A 159 0.20 10.03 19.87
C ALA A 159 -0.19 11.52 19.99
N PRO A 160 0.29 12.25 20.99
CA PRO A 160 0.02 13.67 21.16
C PRO A 160 0.40 14.49 19.92
N TYR A 161 -0.40 15.53 19.62
CA TYR A 161 -0.08 16.48 18.56
C TYR A 161 1.34 17.02 18.68
N GLY A 162 2.06 17.07 17.56
CA GLY A 162 3.44 17.58 17.54
C GLY A 162 4.51 16.59 17.98
N THR A 163 4.14 15.35 18.38
CA THR A 163 5.12 14.29 18.71
C THR A 163 6.03 14.04 17.51
N PRO A 164 7.37 13.99 17.70
CA PRO A 164 8.31 13.72 16.61
C PRO A 164 8.07 12.34 15.98
N ILE A 165 8.02 12.29 14.65
CA ILE A 165 7.97 11.07 13.84
C ILE A 165 9.38 10.85 13.28
N LYS A 166 9.92 9.64 13.47
CA LYS A 166 11.25 9.25 13.01
C LYS A 166 11.18 8.39 11.75
N ALA A 167 12.18 8.49 10.89
CA ALA A 167 12.35 7.57 9.76
C ALA A 167 12.56 6.14 10.28
N ALA A 168 11.73 5.20 9.88
CA ALA A 168 11.79 3.80 10.31
C ALA A 168 13.06 3.08 9.82
N ALA A 169 13.61 3.52 8.69
CA ALA A 169 14.93 3.12 8.17
C ALA A 169 15.59 4.30 7.44
N GLY A 170 16.88 4.16 7.13
CA GLY A 170 17.59 5.11 6.27
C GLY A 170 17.10 5.01 4.82
N GLY A 171 17.12 6.13 4.08
CA GLY A 171 16.67 6.15 2.69
C GLY A 171 16.58 7.55 2.10
N THR A 172 15.94 7.65 0.93
CA THR A 172 15.72 8.91 0.23
C THR A 172 14.25 9.28 0.25
N VAL A 173 13.91 10.50 0.61
CA VAL A 173 12.56 11.05 0.58
C VAL A 173 12.10 11.16 -0.87
N THR A 174 11.12 10.38 -1.26
CA THR A 174 10.54 10.39 -2.62
C THR A 174 9.35 11.32 -2.73
N TYR A 175 8.67 11.59 -1.61
CA TYR A 175 7.57 12.55 -1.51
C TYR A 175 7.56 13.24 -0.13
N SER A 176 7.23 14.53 -0.13
CA SER A 176 6.97 15.33 1.08
C SER A 176 6.01 16.46 0.69
N GLY A 177 4.78 16.43 1.18
CA GLY A 177 3.74 17.40 0.80
C GLY A 177 2.34 16.94 1.14
N ASN A 178 1.34 17.57 0.48
CA ASN A 178 -0.08 17.23 0.55
C ASN A 178 -0.63 17.13 -0.88
N ALA A 179 -1.05 15.93 -1.28
CA ALA A 179 -1.57 15.68 -2.63
C ALA A 179 -3.11 15.80 -2.72
N GLY A 180 -3.80 16.00 -1.60
CA GLY A 180 -5.27 16.03 -1.56
C GLY A 180 -5.92 14.65 -1.69
N ASP A 181 -5.17 13.58 -1.44
CA ASP A 181 -5.54 12.17 -1.59
C ASP A 181 -6.05 11.51 -0.28
N GLY A 182 -6.30 12.30 0.72
CA GLY A 182 -6.77 11.84 2.03
C GLY A 182 -5.67 11.67 3.08
N PHE A 183 -4.41 11.47 2.69
CA PHE A 183 -3.27 11.36 3.63
C PHE A 183 -2.94 12.68 4.35
N GLY A 184 -3.48 13.81 3.88
CA GLY A 184 -3.11 15.11 4.40
C GLY A 184 -1.64 15.44 4.10
N ASN A 185 -0.92 15.96 5.09
CA ASN A 185 0.53 16.16 4.95
C ASN A 185 1.23 14.84 5.21
N TYR A 186 2.08 14.37 4.28
CA TYR A 186 2.75 13.09 4.42
C TYR A 186 4.14 13.06 3.78
N VAL A 187 4.93 12.09 4.24
CA VAL A 187 6.27 11.78 3.73
C VAL A 187 6.28 10.34 3.22
N ILE A 188 6.94 10.12 2.08
CA ILE A 188 7.31 8.78 1.61
C ILE A 188 8.83 8.69 1.55
N ILE A 189 9.39 7.63 2.14
CA ILE A 189 10.83 7.33 2.08
C ILE A 189 11.01 6.01 1.32
N SER A 190 11.88 6.03 0.31
CA SER A 190 12.38 4.83 -0.36
C SER A 190 13.65 4.37 0.31
N HIS A 191 13.69 3.09 0.68
CA HIS A 191 14.81 2.46 1.39
C HIS A 191 15.67 1.59 0.48
N GLY A 192 15.37 1.56 -0.83
CA GLY A 192 15.97 0.63 -1.78
C GLY A 192 15.23 -0.71 -1.82
N ASN A 193 15.56 -1.56 -2.79
CA ASN A 193 14.99 -2.90 -2.99
C ASN A 193 13.45 -2.91 -2.98
N GLY A 194 12.81 -1.89 -3.57
CA GLY A 194 11.36 -1.73 -3.62
C GLY A 194 10.69 -1.40 -2.29
N VAL A 195 11.43 -1.26 -1.19
CA VAL A 195 10.88 -0.98 0.14
C VAL A 195 10.62 0.51 0.31
N GLN A 196 9.42 0.85 0.75
CA GLN A 196 9.00 2.21 1.08
C GLN A 196 8.25 2.25 2.41
N THR A 197 8.32 3.39 3.10
CA THR A 197 7.44 3.71 4.23
C THR A 197 6.72 5.02 4.00
N VAL A 198 5.45 5.07 4.43
CA VAL A 198 4.58 6.26 4.33
C VAL A 198 4.25 6.71 5.74
N TYR A 199 4.33 8.02 5.96
CA TYR A 199 4.06 8.68 7.25
C TYR A 199 3.05 9.80 7.01
N ALA A 200 1.78 9.55 7.32
CA ALA A 200 0.69 10.44 6.97
C ALA A 200 0.03 11.15 8.19
N HIS A 201 -0.91 12.04 7.88
CA HIS A 201 -1.64 12.91 8.81
C HIS A 201 -0.77 13.87 9.61
N CYS A 202 0.42 14.19 9.10
CA CYS A 202 1.41 15.02 9.80
C CYS A 202 0.92 16.45 10.00
N SER A 203 1.25 17.03 11.17
CA SER A 203 1.06 18.46 11.43
C SER A 203 2.12 19.32 10.75
N GLN A 204 3.34 18.79 10.66
CA GLN A 204 4.49 19.47 10.07
C GLN A 204 5.42 18.46 9.39
N LEU A 205 5.90 18.80 8.21
CA LEU A 205 6.93 18.06 7.48
C LEU A 205 8.28 18.77 7.71
N LEU A 206 9.31 17.99 8.03
CA LEU A 206 10.64 18.50 8.38
C LEU A 206 11.71 18.11 7.36
N VAL A 207 11.31 17.40 6.31
CA VAL A 207 12.19 16.94 5.22
C VAL A 207 11.58 17.28 3.88
N SER A 208 12.42 17.34 2.85
CA SER A 208 12.00 17.65 1.48
C SER A 208 12.28 16.48 0.53
N LYS A 209 11.52 16.38 -0.57
CA LYS A 209 11.77 15.40 -1.63
C LYS A 209 13.22 15.49 -2.13
N GLY A 210 13.86 14.34 -2.29
CA GLY A 210 15.26 14.18 -2.69
C GLY A 210 16.23 14.15 -1.51
N GLN A 211 15.82 14.49 -0.30
CA GLN A 211 16.67 14.47 0.89
C GLN A 211 16.96 13.02 1.31
N THR A 212 18.22 12.72 1.62
CA THR A 212 18.63 11.46 2.24
C THR A 212 18.53 11.59 3.75
N VAL A 213 17.95 10.58 4.41
CA VAL A 213 17.79 10.51 5.86
C VAL A 213 18.34 9.20 6.40
N SER A 214 18.89 9.23 7.62
CA SER A 214 19.28 8.04 8.36
C SER A 214 18.09 7.50 9.16
N GLN A 215 18.12 6.21 9.50
CA GLN A 215 17.17 5.62 10.46
C GLN A 215 17.16 6.45 11.77
N GLY A 216 15.98 6.74 12.30
CA GLY A 216 15.80 7.53 13.52
C GLY A 216 15.83 9.06 13.32
N THR A 217 16.13 9.56 12.11
CA THR A 217 16.03 11.00 11.82
C THR A 217 14.58 11.46 11.98
N VAL A 218 14.35 12.57 12.68
CA VAL A 218 13.00 13.18 12.78
C VAL A 218 12.63 13.79 11.44
N ILE A 219 11.55 13.31 10.84
CA ILE A 219 11.11 13.65 9.48
C ILE A 219 9.82 14.45 9.45
N ALA A 220 8.99 14.32 10.48
CA ALA A 220 7.70 14.99 10.58
C ALA A 220 7.25 15.06 12.05
N LYS A 221 6.06 15.65 12.27
CA LYS A 221 5.38 15.68 13.57
C LYS A 221 3.96 15.14 13.44
N VAL A 222 3.49 14.42 14.45
CA VAL A 222 2.13 13.89 14.55
C VAL A 222 1.10 15.02 14.45
N GLY A 223 0.05 14.78 13.70
CA GLY A 223 -1.07 15.70 13.53
C GLY A 223 -2.39 14.97 13.28
N SER A 224 -3.30 15.67 12.61
CA SER A 224 -4.63 15.19 12.21
C SER A 224 -5.04 15.83 10.88
N THR A 225 -4.13 15.95 9.93
CA THR A 225 -4.41 16.53 8.59
C THR A 225 -5.00 15.50 7.65
N GLY A 226 -5.74 15.93 6.62
CA GLY A 226 -6.42 15.03 5.69
C GLY A 226 -7.62 14.31 6.31
N ASN A 227 -7.90 13.08 5.88
CA ASN A 227 -9.01 12.26 6.39
C ASN A 227 -8.61 11.61 7.72
N SER A 228 -8.70 12.35 8.80
CA SER A 228 -8.29 11.93 10.13
C SER A 228 -9.31 12.39 11.19
N THR A 229 -9.62 11.52 12.14
CA THR A 229 -10.56 11.77 13.24
C THR A 229 -9.88 12.20 14.54
N GLY A 230 -8.56 12.24 14.59
CA GLY A 230 -7.79 12.61 15.79
C GLY A 230 -6.29 12.52 15.57
N ASN A 231 -5.50 12.94 16.56
CA ASN A 231 -4.05 12.96 16.44
C ASN A 231 -3.46 11.57 16.41
N HIS A 232 -2.88 11.18 15.26
CA HIS A 232 -2.20 9.91 15.07
C HIS A 232 -1.17 9.98 13.94
N LEU A 233 -0.28 9.02 13.87
CA LEU A 233 0.50 8.69 12.71
C LEU A 233 -0.19 7.55 11.98
N HIS A 234 -0.54 7.71 10.69
CA HIS A 234 -0.82 6.59 9.80
C HIS A 234 0.51 6.15 9.20
N LEU A 235 0.89 4.89 9.46
CA LEU A 235 2.13 4.27 8.99
C LEU A 235 1.83 3.15 8.01
N GLU A 236 2.46 3.20 6.82
CA GLU A 236 2.47 2.06 5.91
C GLU A 236 3.88 1.55 5.68
N VAL A 237 4.00 0.25 5.46
CA VAL A 237 5.18 -0.42 4.92
C VAL A 237 4.80 -1.00 3.58
N ARG A 238 5.51 -0.62 2.55
CA ARG A 238 5.28 -1.08 1.17
C ARG A 238 6.52 -1.79 0.65
N LYS A 239 6.32 -2.86 -0.09
CA LYS A 239 7.37 -3.48 -0.89
C LYS A 239 6.84 -3.72 -2.30
N ASN A 240 7.54 -3.21 -3.31
CA ASN A 240 7.14 -3.27 -4.72
C ASN A 240 5.72 -2.74 -4.99
N GLY A 241 5.31 -1.70 -4.25
CA GLY A 241 3.98 -1.10 -4.35
C GLY A 241 2.89 -1.78 -3.51
N ILE A 242 3.15 -2.97 -2.97
CA ILE A 242 2.21 -3.72 -2.12
C ILE A 242 2.38 -3.29 -0.65
N THR A 243 1.27 -3.10 0.05
CA THR A 243 1.27 -2.79 1.48
C THR A 243 1.33 -4.05 2.33
N TYR A 244 2.10 -4.01 3.38
CA TYR A 244 2.27 -5.09 4.36
C TYR A 244 1.94 -4.59 5.76
N ASN A 245 1.51 -5.51 6.63
CA ASN A 245 1.21 -5.16 8.01
C ASN A 245 2.44 -4.59 8.74
N PRO A 246 2.48 -3.27 9.04
CA PRO A 246 3.65 -2.65 9.65
C PRO A 246 4.01 -3.24 11.01
N GLN A 247 3.04 -3.80 11.75
CA GLN A 247 3.30 -4.41 13.06
C GLN A 247 4.32 -5.56 12.98
N ASN A 248 4.42 -6.24 11.84
CA ASN A 248 5.37 -7.31 11.64
C ASN A 248 6.83 -6.84 11.53
N TYR A 249 7.05 -5.53 11.34
CA TYR A 249 8.37 -4.99 11.00
C TYR A 249 8.89 -3.96 11.99
N VAL A 250 8.00 -3.23 12.66
CA VAL A 250 8.38 -2.12 13.58
C VAL A 250 8.18 -2.45 15.06
N TYR A 251 7.62 -3.63 15.37
CA TYR A 251 7.41 -4.11 16.74
C TYR A 251 8.07 -5.46 16.99
#